data_778ee3dff4aff14ea2ab3f7d31aec4a6
#
_entry.id   778ee3dff4aff14ea2ab3f7d31aec4a6
#
_cell.length_a   1.000
_cell.length_b   1.000
_cell.length_c   1.000
_cell.angle_alpha   90.00
_cell.angle_beta   90.00
_cell.angle_gamma   90.00
#
_symmetry.space_group_name_H-M   'P 1'
#
loop_
_entity.id
_entity.type
_entity.pdbx_description
1 polymer ?
#
loop_
_entity_poly.entity_id
_entity_poly.type
_entity_poly.pdbx_seq_one_letter_code
_entity_poly.pdbx_strand_id
1 'polypeptide(L)'
;MNKTDVVIIGGSAAGATAAVSCKRRNPERSVTLIRQEQQVLVPCGIPYIYGTLGSPQKNLIPDTPLKNNDVNLIIDAARQIDREKKIVYTESGQGVGYDKLIIATGSIPADIPIPGIDKENVFIIKKDVSYLQSLLDTINEAKDIVIIGGGFIGAEFADECKKNRNNNVTIIEMLPHCLQLAFDDEFCIEAETGLTERGVKIIANQSVSNILGDKKANAVQLTNGQQIKADVVIVSIGVLPETRLAKDAGLQISTSTGGIAVDRYMRVRDVKDIFACGDCALKVSYFDGRPIKTWLASVATSEARIAAANLFETRYAGLGTLGVFSTQIGHHAIGAAGLTERHAIDEGYSVVVGTAKAPSKHPGVMPGAVPTTVKLIFSKDNGVLLGGEASGGVCVGEMVNVISACIQHRMTAYEVSLFQMGTHPALCSSPIAYQVVNAAEEAVTKLK
;
A
#
# COMPACT_ATOMS: atom_id res chain seq x y z
N MET A 1 15.33 -20.80 -28.80
CA MET A 1 14.83 -20.54 -27.46
C MET A 1 15.82 -19.60 -26.79
N ASN A 2 15.38 -18.45 -26.34
CA ASN A 2 16.26 -17.51 -25.64
C ASN A 2 16.40 -17.96 -24.18
N LYS A 3 17.63 -18.16 -23.71
CA LYS A 3 17.93 -18.45 -22.30
C LYS A 3 18.54 -17.21 -21.64
N THR A 4 18.13 -16.92 -20.42
CA THR A 4 18.64 -15.83 -19.60
C THR A 4 18.96 -16.35 -18.17
N ASP A 5 19.89 -15.74 -17.46
CA ASP A 5 20.19 -16.16 -16.09
C ASP A 5 18.99 -15.94 -15.15
N VAL A 6 18.32 -14.81 -15.29
CA VAL A 6 17.17 -14.46 -14.42
C VAL A 6 15.98 -14.04 -15.26
N VAL A 7 14.83 -14.69 -15.06
CA VAL A 7 13.54 -14.23 -15.54
C VAL A 7 12.75 -13.63 -14.38
N ILE A 8 12.07 -12.49 -14.65
CA ILE A 8 11.19 -11.82 -13.70
C ILE A 8 9.82 -11.66 -14.35
N ILE A 9 8.76 -12.10 -13.70
CA ILE A 9 7.39 -11.99 -14.17
C ILE A 9 6.67 -10.88 -13.41
N GLY A 10 6.23 -9.84 -14.14
CA GLY A 10 5.58 -8.64 -13.60
C GLY A 10 6.47 -7.42 -13.65
N GLY A 11 5.93 -6.28 -14.07
CA GLY A 11 6.70 -5.05 -14.35
C GLY A 11 6.39 -3.85 -13.46
N SER A 12 5.58 -4.02 -12.41
CA SER A 12 5.27 -2.95 -11.46
C SER A 12 6.36 -2.81 -10.38
N ALA A 13 6.07 -2.19 -9.23
CA ALA A 13 7.04 -1.82 -8.20
C ALA A 13 8.00 -2.95 -7.80
N ALA A 14 7.48 -4.16 -7.51
CA ALA A 14 8.31 -5.30 -7.13
C ALA A 14 9.21 -5.77 -8.27
N GLY A 15 8.64 -6.09 -9.44
CA GLY A 15 9.40 -6.66 -10.55
C GLY A 15 10.45 -5.72 -11.14
N ALA A 16 10.10 -4.44 -11.33
CA ALA A 16 11.05 -3.44 -11.79
C ALA A 16 12.22 -3.25 -10.79
N THR A 17 11.89 -3.20 -9.49
CA THR A 17 12.92 -3.12 -8.42
C THR A 17 13.80 -4.38 -8.40
N ALA A 18 13.20 -5.57 -8.53
CA ALA A 18 13.95 -6.83 -8.59
C ALA A 18 14.91 -6.86 -9.78
N ALA A 19 14.46 -6.44 -10.96
CA ALA A 19 15.28 -6.44 -12.18
C ALA A 19 16.49 -5.51 -12.06
N VAL A 20 16.26 -4.27 -11.65
CA VAL A 20 17.32 -3.28 -11.45
C VAL A 20 18.28 -3.73 -10.34
N SER A 21 17.75 -4.25 -9.22
CA SER A 21 18.57 -4.72 -8.10
C SER A 21 19.41 -5.95 -8.47
N CYS A 22 18.86 -6.85 -9.27
CA CYS A 22 19.56 -8.00 -9.78
C CYS A 22 20.76 -7.57 -10.65
N LYS A 23 20.55 -6.70 -11.63
CA LYS A 23 21.62 -6.21 -12.52
C LYS A 23 22.70 -5.43 -11.77
N ARG A 24 22.31 -4.60 -10.81
CA ARG A 24 23.29 -3.84 -9.99
C ARG A 24 24.17 -4.73 -9.12
N ARG A 25 23.63 -5.87 -8.64
CA ARG A 25 24.36 -6.82 -7.80
C ARG A 25 25.18 -7.84 -8.60
N ASN A 26 24.73 -8.16 -9.80
CA ASN A 26 25.30 -9.16 -10.68
C ASN A 26 25.31 -8.60 -12.11
N PRO A 27 26.20 -7.62 -12.42
CA PRO A 27 26.18 -6.92 -13.70
C PRO A 27 26.46 -7.84 -14.91
N GLU A 28 27.16 -8.95 -14.67
CA GLU A 28 27.50 -9.96 -15.70
C GLU A 28 26.30 -10.87 -16.06
N ARG A 29 25.26 -10.90 -15.22
CA ARG A 29 24.10 -11.76 -15.45
C ARG A 29 23.10 -11.14 -16.39
N SER A 30 22.54 -11.96 -17.27
CA SER A 30 21.44 -11.57 -18.13
C SER A 30 20.12 -11.59 -17.35
N VAL A 31 19.33 -10.50 -17.46
CA VAL A 31 18.04 -10.35 -16.79
C VAL A 31 16.96 -10.03 -17.81
N THR A 32 15.90 -10.82 -17.84
CA THR A 32 14.71 -10.59 -18.66
C THR A 32 13.50 -10.35 -17.78
N LEU A 33 12.82 -9.24 -17.97
CA LEU A 33 11.55 -8.92 -17.35
C LEU A 33 10.41 -9.12 -18.35
N ILE A 34 9.41 -9.91 -17.97
CA ILE A 34 8.21 -10.18 -18.77
C ILE A 34 7.04 -9.50 -18.09
N ARG A 35 6.32 -8.64 -18.79
CA ARG A 35 5.08 -8.00 -18.33
C ARG A 35 4.07 -7.87 -19.46
N GLN A 36 2.79 -7.97 -19.12
CA GLN A 36 1.71 -7.84 -20.10
C GLN A 36 1.41 -6.37 -20.47
N GLU A 37 1.67 -5.43 -19.57
CA GLU A 37 1.32 -4.03 -19.75
C GLU A 37 2.33 -3.32 -20.65
N GLN A 38 1.85 -2.66 -21.72
CA GLN A 38 2.65 -1.76 -22.53
C GLN A 38 3.16 -0.57 -21.70
N GLN A 39 2.31 -0.05 -20.83
CA GLN A 39 2.59 1.06 -19.93
C GLN A 39 2.22 0.66 -18.50
N VAL A 40 3.10 0.92 -17.54
CA VAL A 40 2.90 0.58 -16.13
C VAL A 40 2.53 1.84 -15.34
N LEU A 41 1.45 1.75 -14.59
CA LEU A 41 1.00 2.82 -13.69
C LEU A 41 1.71 2.75 -12.34
N VAL A 42 1.84 3.90 -11.67
CA VAL A 42 2.14 3.97 -10.23
C VAL A 42 0.87 3.60 -9.48
N PRO A 43 0.77 2.43 -8.81
CA PRO A 43 -0.50 1.99 -8.21
C PRO A 43 -1.05 2.97 -7.17
N CYS A 44 -0.18 3.47 -6.28
CA CYS A 44 -0.55 4.45 -5.25
C CYS A 44 -0.89 5.83 -5.83
N GLY A 45 -0.54 6.11 -7.08
CA GLY A 45 -0.88 7.35 -7.78
C GLY A 45 -2.23 7.33 -8.49
N ILE A 46 -2.92 6.18 -8.53
CA ILE A 46 -4.18 6.04 -9.28
C ILE A 46 -5.27 7.02 -8.79
N PRO A 47 -5.54 7.19 -7.49
CA PRO A 47 -6.54 8.15 -7.03
C PRO A 47 -6.26 9.58 -7.51
N TYR A 48 -4.98 9.98 -7.55
CA TYR A 48 -4.54 11.32 -7.93
C TYR A 48 -4.77 11.67 -9.40
N ILE A 49 -5.07 10.69 -10.26
CA ILE A 49 -5.49 10.92 -11.65
C ILE A 49 -6.72 11.80 -11.71
N TYR A 50 -7.63 11.66 -10.74
CA TYR A 50 -8.98 12.20 -10.79
C TYR A 50 -9.12 13.63 -10.30
N GLY A 51 -8.11 14.20 -9.68
CA GLY A 51 -8.15 15.60 -9.20
C GLY A 51 -6.85 16.34 -9.45
N THR A 52 -5.71 15.73 -9.11
CA THR A 52 -4.39 16.37 -9.11
C THR A 52 -3.68 16.26 -10.46
N LEU A 53 -3.59 15.05 -11.05
CA LEU A 53 -2.85 14.80 -12.29
C LEU A 53 -3.66 15.12 -13.54
N GLY A 54 -4.97 14.84 -13.53
CA GLY A 54 -5.91 15.07 -14.62
C GLY A 54 -5.73 14.14 -15.85
N SER A 55 -4.87 13.12 -15.76
CA SER A 55 -4.66 12.14 -16.83
C SER A 55 -3.92 10.90 -16.32
N PRO A 56 -4.34 9.67 -16.73
CA PRO A 56 -3.59 8.44 -16.43
C PRO A 56 -2.16 8.46 -16.98
N GLN A 57 -1.92 9.12 -18.11
CA GLN A 57 -0.59 9.21 -18.74
C GLN A 57 0.44 9.93 -17.86
N LYS A 58 0.00 10.78 -16.94
CA LYS A 58 0.88 11.45 -15.97
C LYS A 58 1.22 10.57 -14.76
N ASN A 59 0.60 9.40 -14.64
CA ASN A 59 0.80 8.44 -13.56
C ASN A 59 1.62 7.21 -13.97
N LEU A 60 2.48 7.31 -14.98
CA LEU A 60 3.24 6.19 -15.52
C LEU A 60 4.61 6.03 -14.85
N ILE A 61 5.01 4.77 -14.67
CA ILE A 61 6.39 4.40 -14.29
C ILE A 61 7.23 4.34 -15.58
N PRO A 62 8.31 5.12 -15.70
CA PRO A 62 9.15 5.09 -16.90
C PRO A 62 10.01 3.82 -16.96
N ASP A 63 10.25 3.29 -18.16
CA ASP A 63 11.15 2.16 -18.40
C ASP A 63 12.64 2.54 -18.38
N THR A 64 12.95 3.81 -18.22
CA THR A 64 14.34 4.32 -18.19
C THR A 64 15.24 3.57 -17.21
N PRO A 65 14.81 3.24 -15.96
CA PRO A 65 15.63 2.47 -15.04
C PRO A 65 15.95 1.04 -15.54
N LEU A 66 15.02 0.40 -16.24
CA LEU A 66 15.25 -0.92 -16.85
C LEU A 66 16.27 -0.83 -17.98
N LYS A 67 16.11 0.13 -18.89
CA LYS A 67 17.02 0.38 -20.01
C LYS A 67 18.43 0.73 -19.55
N ASN A 68 18.57 1.63 -18.57
CA ASN A 68 19.86 2.07 -18.03
C ASN A 68 20.61 0.97 -17.26
N ASN A 69 19.96 -0.14 -16.94
CA ASN A 69 20.59 -1.30 -16.29
C ASN A 69 20.60 -2.54 -17.20
N ASP A 70 20.47 -2.39 -18.52
CA ASP A 70 20.52 -3.47 -19.51
C ASP A 70 19.57 -4.64 -19.19
N VAL A 71 18.36 -4.34 -18.73
CA VAL A 71 17.30 -5.33 -18.52
C VAL A 71 16.59 -5.56 -19.84
N ASN A 72 16.56 -6.80 -20.32
CA ASN A 72 15.76 -7.17 -21.48
C ASN A 72 14.28 -7.15 -21.09
N LEU A 73 13.46 -6.40 -21.83
CA LEU A 73 12.03 -6.26 -21.58
C LEU A 73 11.22 -6.98 -22.67
N ILE A 74 10.37 -7.92 -22.25
CA ILE A 74 9.38 -8.57 -23.08
C ILE A 74 8.00 -8.10 -22.65
N ILE A 75 7.28 -7.47 -23.58
CA ILE A 75 5.89 -7.04 -23.37
C ILE A 75 4.97 -8.13 -23.90
N ASP A 76 4.61 -9.04 -23.02
CA ASP A 76 3.73 -10.17 -23.27
C ASP A 76 3.26 -10.77 -21.93
N ALA A 77 2.13 -11.46 -21.91
CA ALA A 77 1.63 -12.10 -20.71
C ALA A 77 2.32 -13.46 -20.49
N ALA A 78 2.91 -13.68 -19.32
CA ALA A 78 3.36 -15.01 -18.90
C ALA A 78 2.13 -15.90 -18.66
N ARG A 79 2.06 -17.06 -19.32
CA ARG A 79 0.91 -17.99 -19.27
C ARG A 79 1.21 -19.31 -18.57
N GLN A 80 2.45 -19.76 -18.63
CA GLN A 80 2.84 -21.03 -18.03
C GLN A 80 4.29 -20.99 -17.55
N ILE A 81 4.56 -21.65 -16.43
CA ILE A 81 5.90 -21.94 -15.92
C ILE A 81 6.12 -23.45 -15.98
N ASP A 82 7.01 -23.90 -16.84
CA ASP A 82 7.51 -25.29 -16.85
C ASP A 82 8.73 -25.36 -15.91
N ARG A 83 8.53 -25.89 -14.72
CA ARG A 83 9.56 -25.95 -13.69
C ARG A 83 10.65 -26.97 -14.00
N GLU A 84 10.32 -28.05 -14.69
CA GLU A 84 11.26 -29.12 -15.03
C GLU A 84 12.23 -28.66 -16.11
N LYS A 85 11.71 -28.02 -17.16
CA LYS A 85 12.52 -27.46 -18.25
C LYS A 85 13.09 -26.08 -17.92
N LYS A 86 12.65 -25.44 -16.84
CA LYS A 86 12.98 -24.06 -16.46
C LYS A 86 12.66 -23.07 -17.57
N ILE A 87 11.43 -23.06 -18.04
CA ILE A 87 10.94 -22.21 -19.13
C ILE A 87 9.68 -21.47 -18.67
N VAL A 88 9.63 -20.18 -18.95
CA VAL A 88 8.38 -19.38 -18.90
C VAL A 88 7.85 -19.25 -20.34
N TYR A 89 6.61 -19.67 -20.56
CA TYR A 89 5.91 -19.48 -21.83
C TYR A 89 5.00 -18.26 -21.74
N THR A 90 5.05 -17.44 -22.79
CA THR A 90 4.18 -16.27 -22.94
C THR A 90 2.95 -16.59 -23.76
N GLU A 91 2.00 -15.68 -23.79
CA GLU A 91 0.74 -15.83 -24.58
C GLU A 91 0.99 -15.95 -26.06
N SER A 92 1.97 -15.23 -26.62
CA SER A 92 2.40 -15.37 -28.02
C SER A 92 3.09 -16.70 -28.35
N GLY A 93 3.30 -17.56 -27.36
CA GLY A 93 3.99 -18.85 -27.51
C GLY A 93 5.52 -18.77 -27.41
N GLN A 94 6.09 -17.60 -27.09
CA GLN A 94 7.52 -17.48 -26.87
C GLN A 94 7.92 -18.22 -25.60
N GLY A 95 8.96 -19.06 -25.66
CA GLY A 95 9.59 -19.70 -24.49
C GLY A 95 10.87 -18.98 -24.08
N VAL A 96 10.95 -18.58 -22.80
CA VAL A 96 12.14 -17.95 -22.20
C VAL A 96 12.70 -18.85 -21.10
N GLY A 97 13.89 -19.42 -21.33
CA GLY A 97 14.58 -20.27 -20.36
C GLY A 97 15.24 -19.44 -19.25
N TYR A 98 15.31 -19.99 -18.03
CA TYR A 98 15.89 -19.31 -16.88
C TYR A 98 16.80 -20.24 -16.05
N ASP A 99 17.76 -19.66 -15.35
CA ASP A 99 18.43 -20.33 -14.24
C ASP A 99 17.74 -20.01 -12.90
N LYS A 100 17.27 -18.76 -12.74
CA LYS A 100 16.49 -18.27 -11.60
C LYS A 100 15.23 -17.54 -12.07
N LEU A 101 14.15 -17.68 -11.32
CA LEU A 101 12.86 -17.04 -11.61
C LEU A 101 12.39 -16.21 -10.41
N ILE A 102 11.93 -14.98 -10.64
CA ILE A 102 11.21 -14.16 -9.65
C ILE A 102 9.77 -13.96 -10.13
N ILE A 103 8.82 -14.34 -9.30
CA ILE A 103 7.39 -14.10 -9.54
C ILE A 103 7.00 -12.83 -8.78
N ALA A 104 6.55 -11.80 -9.53
CA ALA A 104 6.15 -10.50 -9.03
C ALA A 104 4.83 -10.04 -9.66
N THR A 105 3.86 -10.97 -9.78
CA THR A 105 2.57 -10.81 -10.45
C THR A 105 1.61 -9.87 -9.75
N GLY A 106 1.92 -9.48 -8.50
CA GLY A 106 1.17 -8.46 -7.75
C GLY A 106 -0.18 -8.96 -7.25
N SER A 107 -1.19 -8.11 -7.40
CA SER A 107 -2.55 -8.33 -6.88
C SER A 107 -3.61 -7.96 -7.91
N ILE A 108 -4.78 -8.57 -7.76
CA ILE A 108 -6.01 -8.31 -8.52
C ILE A 108 -7.09 -7.80 -7.58
N PRO A 109 -8.10 -7.06 -8.08
CA PRO A 109 -9.25 -6.68 -7.28
C PRO A 109 -9.93 -7.91 -6.65
N ALA A 110 -10.41 -7.75 -5.42
CA ALA A 110 -11.19 -8.79 -4.76
C ALA A 110 -12.51 -9.00 -5.51
N ASP A 111 -12.86 -10.26 -5.75
CA ASP A 111 -14.18 -10.62 -6.30
C ASP A 111 -15.21 -10.60 -5.18
N ILE A 112 -16.14 -9.64 -5.24
CA ILE A 112 -17.17 -9.46 -4.22
C ILE A 112 -18.52 -9.55 -4.91
N PRO A 113 -19.38 -10.45 -4.44
CA PRO A 113 -20.67 -10.70 -5.05
C PRO A 113 -21.70 -9.64 -4.64
N ILE A 114 -21.54 -8.41 -5.12
CA ILE A 114 -22.54 -7.35 -5.00
C ILE A 114 -23.42 -7.40 -6.26
N PRO A 115 -24.73 -7.69 -6.16
CA PRO A 115 -25.63 -7.66 -7.31
C PRO A 115 -25.54 -6.32 -8.05
N GLY A 116 -25.36 -6.34 -9.37
CA GLY A 116 -25.23 -5.14 -10.20
C GLY A 116 -23.82 -4.54 -10.29
N ILE A 117 -22.78 -5.22 -9.78
CA ILE A 117 -21.38 -4.79 -9.84
C ILE A 117 -20.82 -4.74 -11.29
N ASP A 118 -21.48 -5.42 -12.21
CA ASP A 118 -21.12 -5.54 -13.63
C ASP A 118 -21.72 -4.44 -14.53
N LYS A 119 -22.46 -3.48 -13.95
CA LYS A 119 -23.05 -2.36 -14.71
C LYS A 119 -21.99 -1.43 -15.30
N GLU A 120 -22.33 -0.78 -16.44
CA GLU A 120 -21.39 -0.01 -17.28
C GLU A 120 -20.68 1.15 -16.57
N ASN A 121 -21.30 1.77 -15.56
CA ASN A 121 -20.75 2.88 -14.77
C ASN A 121 -20.35 2.48 -13.34
N VAL A 122 -20.10 1.19 -13.13
CA VAL A 122 -19.52 0.63 -11.89
C VAL A 122 -18.07 0.26 -12.16
N PHE A 123 -17.16 0.84 -11.40
CA PHE A 123 -15.74 0.69 -11.62
C PHE A 123 -15.06 0.03 -10.41
N ILE A 124 -14.51 -1.16 -10.65
CA ILE A 124 -13.56 -1.79 -9.74
C ILE A 124 -12.16 -1.35 -10.17
N ILE A 125 -11.34 -0.85 -9.25
CA ILE A 125 -10.06 -0.22 -9.63
C ILE A 125 -9.10 -1.24 -10.23
N LYS A 126 -8.80 -1.08 -11.53
CA LYS A 126 -7.88 -1.89 -12.33
C LYS A 126 -6.67 -1.05 -12.74
N LYS A 127 -5.51 -1.69 -12.89
CA LYS A 127 -4.25 -1.04 -13.29
C LYS A 127 -4.12 -1.00 -14.83
N ASP A 128 -5.11 -0.42 -15.49
CA ASP A 128 -5.19 -0.28 -16.96
C ASP A 128 -5.42 1.18 -17.34
N VAL A 129 -4.58 1.72 -18.24
CA VAL A 129 -4.56 3.14 -18.61
C VAL A 129 -5.87 3.56 -19.32
N SER A 130 -6.36 2.75 -20.24
CA SER A 130 -7.58 3.05 -21.02
C SER A 130 -8.83 2.95 -20.15
N TYR A 131 -8.87 1.97 -19.26
CA TYR A 131 -9.93 1.79 -18.28
C TYR A 131 -10.00 2.97 -17.29
N LEU A 132 -8.84 3.42 -16.78
CA LEU A 132 -8.80 4.58 -15.86
C LEU A 132 -9.12 5.89 -16.58
N GLN A 133 -8.83 6.02 -17.88
CA GLN A 133 -9.28 7.15 -18.68
C GLN A 133 -10.81 7.14 -18.82
N SER A 134 -11.43 6.00 -19.10
CA SER A 134 -12.89 5.87 -19.15
C SER A 134 -13.55 6.23 -17.81
N LEU A 135 -12.96 5.84 -16.67
CA LEU A 135 -13.44 6.26 -15.36
C LEU A 135 -13.32 7.78 -15.19
N LEU A 136 -12.20 8.40 -15.62
CA LEU A 136 -12.00 9.84 -15.54
C LEU A 136 -13.07 10.60 -16.34
N ASP A 137 -13.32 10.14 -17.58
CA ASP A 137 -14.33 10.75 -18.46
C ASP A 137 -15.73 10.63 -17.82
N THR A 138 -16.06 9.48 -17.25
CA THR A 138 -17.34 9.26 -16.57
C THR A 138 -17.48 10.13 -15.31
N ILE A 139 -16.43 10.27 -14.49
CA ILE A 139 -16.43 11.16 -13.31
C ILE A 139 -16.63 12.63 -13.70
N ASN A 140 -16.06 13.07 -14.83
CA ASN A 140 -16.19 14.45 -15.29
C ASN A 140 -17.64 14.81 -15.68
N GLU A 141 -18.45 13.84 -16.09
CA GLU A 141 -19.87 14.00 -16.44
C GLU A 141 -20.82 13.74 -15.25
N ALA A 142 -20.33 13.04 -14.21
CA ALA A 142 -21.14 12.62 -13.09
C ALA A 142 -21.45 13.77 -12.12
N LYS A 143 -22.67 13.75 -11.56
CA LYS A 143 -23.06 14.61 -10.44
C LYS A 143 -22.96 13.88 -9.11
N ASP A 144 -23.43 12.64 -9.04
CA ASP A 144 -23.52 11.86 -7.82
C ASP A 144 -22.54 10.65 -7.92
N ILE A 145 -21.46 10.67 -7.14
CA ILE A 145 -20.42 9.65 -7.08
C ILE A 145 -20.55 8.89 -5.77
N VAL A 146 -20.68 7.58 -5.83
CA VAL A 146 -20.67 6.69 -4.66
C VAL A 146 -19.41 5.86 -4.66
N ILE A 147 -18.71 5.86 -3.52
CA ILE A 147 -17.49 5.07 -3.29
C ILE A 147 -17.82 4.02 -2.23
N ILE A 148 -17.63 2.74 -2.58
CA ILE A 148 -17.85 1.61 -1.69
C ILE A 148 -16.51 1.20 -1.09
N GLY A 149 -16.36 1.37 0.23
CA GLY A 149 -15.15 1.16 1.01
C GLY A 149 -14.41 2.45 1.35
N GLY A 150 -14.20 2.70 2.63
CA GLY A 150 -13.54 3.87 3.20
C GLY A 150 -12.07 3.62 3.59
N GLY A 151 -11.40 2.63 2.99
CA GLY A 151 -9.95 2.43 3.14
C GLY A 151 -9.15 3.52 2.41
N PHE A 152 -7.80 3.39 2.36
CA PHE A 152 -6.93 4.38 1.71
C PHE A 152 -7.38 4.78 0.31
N ILE A 153 -7.62 3.79 -0.56
CA ILE A 153 -8.05 4.04 -1.94
C ILE A 153 -9.34 4.83 -1.98
N GLY A 154 -10.36 4.41 -1.20
CA GLY A 154 -11.66 5.09 -1.20
C GLY A 154 -11.62 6.50 -0.65
N ALA A 155 -10.88 6.73 0.44
CA ALA A 155 -10.70 8.06 1.04
C ALA A 155 -9.96 9.02 0.09
N GLU A 156 -8.87 8.55 -0.55
CA GLU A 156 -8.11 9.31 -1.53
C GLU A 156 -8.92 9.61 -2.80
N PHE A 157 -9.69 8.64 -3.31
CA PHE A 157 -10.62 8.89 -4.42
C PHE A 157 -11.67 9.93 -4.08
N ALA A 158 -12.22 9.88 -2.86
CA ALA A 158 -13.21 10.84 -2.43
C ALA A 158 -12.66 12.27 -2.39
N ASP A 159 -11.45 12.43 -1.81
CA ASP A 159 -10.76 13.73 -1.80
C ASP A 159 -10.46 14.23 -3.22
N GLU A 160 -9.91 13.36 -4.07
CA GLU A 160 -9.53 13.72 -5.43
C GLU A 160 -10.74 14.01 -6.33
N CYS A 161 -11.86 13.29 -6.17
CA CYS A 161 -13.09 13.59 -6.89
C CYS A 161 -13.71 14.94 -6.51
N LYS A 162 -13.43 15.45 -5.32
CA LYS A 162 -13.89 16.79 -4.88
C LYS A 162 -13.00 17.92 -5.38
N LYS A 163 -11.76 17.65 -5.79
CA LYS A 163 -10.86 18.69 -6.30
C LYS A 163 -11.38 19.28 -7.60
N ASN A 164 -11.56 20.60 -7.63
CA ASN A 164 -11.98 21.36 -8.82
C ASN A 164 -13.33 20.93 -9.42
N ARG A 165 -14.19 20.23 -8.65
CA ARG A 165 -15.53 19.77 -9.10
C ARG A 165 -16.59 20.05 -8.05
N ASN A 166 -17.84 20.19 -8.52
CA ASN A 166 -19.01 20.36 -7.66
C ASN A 166 -19.85 19.09 -7.58
N ASN A 167 -19.22 17.93 -7.57
CA ASN A 167 -19.87 16.63 -7.47
C ASN A 167 -20.32 16.36 -6.04
N ASN A 168 -21.40 15.61 -5.86
CA ASN A 168 -21.75 15.00 -4.60
C ASN A 168 -20.97 13.70 -4.48
N VAL A 169 -20.10 13.59 -3.49
CA VAL A 169 -19.31 12.37 -3.23
C VAL A 169 -19.77 11.75 -1.93
N THR A 170 -20.12 10.46 -1.95
CA THR A 170 -20.53 9.70 -0.78
C THR A 170 -19.67 8.45 -0.63
N ILE A 171 -19.02 8.29 0.53
CA ILE A 171 -18.35 7.04 0.93
C ILE A 171 -19.35 6.19 1.72
N ILE A 172 -19.41 4.90 1.42
CA ILE A 172 -20.13 3.90 2.21
C ILE A 172 -19.07 2.98 2.82
N GLU A 173 -19.01 2.95 4.17
CA GLU A 173 -18.04 2.16 4.92
C GLU A 173 -18.78 1.22 5.90
N MET A 174 -18.38 -0.05 5.89
CA MET A 174 -18.99 -1.06 6.77
C MET A 174 -18.53 -0.96 8.22
N LEU A 175 -17.33 -0.42 8.45
CA LEU A 175 -16.77 -0.20 9.78
C LEU A 175 -17.26 1.15 10.36
N PRO A 176 -17.08 1.36 11.68
CA PRO A 176 -17.40 2.63 12.34
C PRO A 176 -16.71 3.84 11.74
N HIS A 177 -15.48 3.70 11.24
CA HIS A 177 -14.68 4.78 10.68
C HIS A 177 -14.01 4.40 9.36
N CYS A 178 -13.83 5.37 8.48
CA CYS A 178 -12.88 5.27 7.38
C CYS A 178 -11.46 5.05 7.94
N LEU A 179 -10.64 4.30 7.21
CA LEU A 179 -9.24 4.01 7.58
C LEU A 179 -9.02 3.23 8.88
N GLN A 180 -10.07 2.73 9.53
CA GLN A 180 -10.02 2.08 10.85
C GLN A 180 -9.14 0.82 10.91
N LEU A 181 -8.85 0.19 9.77
CA LEU A 181 -7.91 -0.94 9.72
C LEU A 181 -6.43 -0.52 9.84
N ALA A 182 -6.13 0.77 9.74
CA ALA A 182 -4.77 1.28 9.74
C ALA A 182 -4.47 2.26 10.88
N PHE A 183 -5.50 2.86 11.50
CA PHE A 183 -5.37 3.90 12.51
C PHE A 183 -6.29 3.67 13.70
N ASP A 184 -5.93 4.24 14.85
CA ASP A 184 -6.82 4.37 15.99
C ASP A 184 -7.90 5.43 15.71
N ASP A 185 -9.01 5.37 16.46
CA ASP A 185 -10.23 6.13 16.15
C ASP A 185 -10.01 7.65 16.10
N GLU A 186 -9.14 8.20 16.96
CA GLU A 186 -8.85 9.63 16.96
C GLU A 186 -8.23 10.13 15.65
N PHE A 187 -7.37 9.34 15.01
CA PHE A 187 -6.77 9.66 13.71
C PHE A 187 -7.76 9.43 12.55
N CYS A 188 -8.61 8.41 12.68
CA CYS A 188 -9.72 8.20 11.73
C CYS A 188 -10.68 9.39 11.71
N ILE A 189 -11.06 9.90 12.88
CA ILE A 189 -11.95 11.06 13.03
C ILE A 189 -11.31 12.32 12.41
N GLU A 190 -9.99 12.53 12.58
CA GLU A 190 -9.29 13.64 11.93
C GLU A 190 -9.35 13.54 10.39
N ALA A 191 -9.15 12.34 9.83
CA ALA A 191 -9.27 12.11 8.39
C ALA A 191 -10.72 12.35 7.87
N GLU A 192 -11.72 11.83 8.58
CA GLU A 192 -13.13 12.00 8.26
C GLU A 192 -13.55 13.48 8.34
N THR A 193 -13.01 14.23 9.32
CA THR A 193 -13.18 15.68 9.40
C THR A 193 -12.66 16.37 8.16
N GLY A 194 -11.43 16.02 7.72
CA GLY A 194 -10.86 16.56 6.48
C GLY A 194 -11.71 16.25 5.24
N LEU A 195 -12.27 15.04 5.13
CA LEU A 195 -13.18 14.66 4.05
C LEU A 195 -14.49 15.46 4.09
N THR A 196 -15.11 15.61 5.27
CA THR A 196 -16.39 16.30 5.43
C THR A 196 -16.27 17.80 5.22
N GLU A 197 -15.19 18.43 5.63
CA GLU A 197 -14.88 19.83 5.34
C GLU A 197 -14.76 20.10 3.84
N ARG A 198 -14.33 19.09 3.05
CA ARG A 198 -14.33 19.14 1.59
C ARG A 198 -15.69 18.82 0.96
N GLY A 199 -16.71 18.52 1.76
CA GLY A 199 -18.05 18.21 1.31
C GLY A 199 -18.23 16.76 0.85
N VAL A 200 -17.42 15.83 1.33
CA VAL A 200 -17.66 14.39 1.18
C VAL A 200 -18.65 13.95 2.26
N LYS A 201 -19.67 13.19 1.86
CA LYS A 201 -20.60 12.54 2.79
C LYS A 201 -20.06 11.15 3.15
N ILE A 202 -20.00 10.84 4.43
CA ILE A 202 -19.60 9.51 4.93
C ILE A 202 -20.82 8.81 5.54
N ILE A 203 -21.06 7.57 5.15
CA ILE A 203 -22.08 6.67 5.71
C ILE A 203 -21.33 5.45 6.25
N ALA A 204 -21.00 5.52 7.52
CA ALA A 204 -20.33 4.45 8.26
C ALA A 204 -21.33 3.43 8.84
N ASN A 205 -20.83 2.27 9.30
CA ASN A 205 -21.62 1.16 9.83
C ASN A 205 -22.69 0.64 8.84
N GLN A 206 -22.44 0.76 7.54
CA GLN A 206 -23.36 0.31 6.50
C GLN A 206 -22.62 -0.43 5.39
N SER A 207 -23.23 -1.50 4.90
CA SER A 207 -22.78 -2.25 3.73
C SER A 207 -23.73 -2.04 2.56
N VAL A 208 -23.19 -2.21 1.34
CA VAL A 208 -23.99 -2.22 0.12
C VAL A 208 -24.59 -3.59 -0.10
N SER A 209 -25.90 -3.65 -0.26
CA SER A 209 -26.65 -4.88 -0.55
C SER A 209 -26.89 -5.06 -2.06
N ASN A 210 -27.02 -3.96 -2.82
CA ASN A 210 -27.32 -4.02 -4.25
C ASN A 210 -26.91 -2.72 -4.96
N ILE A 211 -26.57 -2.81 -6.23
CA ILE A 211 -26.38 -1.67 -7.15
C ILE A 211 -27.55 -1.67 -8.13
N LEU A 212 -28.42 -0.68 -8.00
CA LEU A 212 -29.70 -0.59 -8.70
C LEU A 212 -29.55 0.08 -10.08
N GLY A 213 -30.48 -0.22 -10.99
CA GLY A 213 -30.57 0.28 -12.36
C GLY A 213 -30.56 -0.86 -13.36
N ASP A 214 -30.78 -0.55 -14.63
CA ASP A 214 -30.74 -1.54 -15.73
C ASP A 214 -29.29 -1.77 -16.21
N LYS A 215 -28.91 -1.24 -17.37
CA LYS A 215 -27.54 -1.32 -17.90
C LYS A 215 -26.55 -0.47 -17.12
N LYS A 216 -27.01 0.67 -16.63
CA LYS A 216 -26.23 1.61 -15.81
C LYS A 216 -26.78 1.66 -14.39
N ALA A 217 -25.91 1.80 -13.41
CA ALA A 217 -26.31 2.10 -12.05
C ALA A 217 -26.94 3.49 -11.99
N ASN A 218 -28.01 3.62 -11.19
CA ASN A 218 -28.66 4.89 -10.87
C ASN A 218 -28.76 5.13 -9.37
N ALA A 219 -28.58 4.09 -8.57
CA ALA A 219 -28.52 4.17 -7.12
C ALA A 219 -27.76 2.96 -6.52
N VAL A 220 -27.33 3.11 -5.28
CA VAL A 220 -26.79 2.03 -4.44
C VAL A 220 -27.74 1.81 -3.27
N GLN A 221 -28.12 0.58 -2.99
CA GLN A 221 -28.95 0.20 -1.87
C GLN A 221 -28.09 -0.32 -0.71
N LEU A 222 -28.32 0.22 0.47
CA LEU A 222 -27.68 -0.21 1.71
C LEU A 222 -28.41 -1.38 2.37
N THR A 223 -27.75 -2.06 3.31
CA THR A 223 -28.35 -3.18 4.08
C THR A 223 -29.55 -2.77 4.94
N ASN A 224 -29.63 -1.49 5.33
CA ASN A 224 -30.80 -0.94 6.04
C ASN A 224 -31.96 -0.54 5.11
N GLY A 225 -31.87 -0.79 3.81
CA GLY A 225 -32.87 -0.43 2.79
C GLY A 225 -32.77 0.97 2.22
N GLN A 226 -31.93 1.83 2.76
CA GLN A 226 -31.72 3.19 2.23
C GLN A 226 -31.11 3.11 0.83
N GLN A 227 -31.54 4.00 -0.06
CA GLN A 227 -30.98 4.15 -1.41
C GLN A 227 -30.22 5.46 -1.54
N ILE A 228 -29.05 5.39 -2.14
CA ILE A 228 -28.17 6.53 -2.42
C ILE A 228 -28.06 6.66 -3.93
N LYS A 229 -28.43 7.80 -4.48
CA LYS A 229 -28.34 8.09 -5.91
C LYS A 229 -26.87 8.04 -6.36
N ALA A 230 -26.62 7.46 -7.53
CA ALA A 230 -25.29 7.31 -8.09
C ALA A 230 -25.31 7.39 -9.62
N ASP A 231 -24.55 8.32 -10.18
CA ASP A 231 -24.22 8.36 -11.62
C ASP A 231 -22.96 7.53 -11.90
N VAL A 232 -22.10 7.39 -10.90
CA VAL A 232 -20.88 6.55 -10.91
C VAL A 232 -20.74 5.82 -9.58
N VAL A 233 -20.35 4.55 -9.63
CA VAL A 233 -20.01 3.77 -8.45
C VAL A 233 -18.57 3.32 -8.56
N ILE A 234 -17.74 3.62 -7.56
CA ILE A 234 -16.33 3.19 -7.44
C ILE A 234 -16.25 2.15 -6.32
N VAL A 235 -15.73 0.98 -6.65
CA VAL A 235 -15.60 -0.14 -5.71
C VAL A 235 -14.14 -0.26 -5.26
N SER A 236 -13.87 -0.02 -3.98
CA SER A 236 -12.53 0.04 -3.37
C SER A 236 -12.39 -0.84 -2.13
N ILE A 237 -12.85 -2.08 -2.21
CA ILE A 237 -12.99 -3.03 -1.09
C ILE A 237 -11.88 -4.08 -1.00
N GLY A 238 -10.71 -3.74 -1.52
CA GLY A 238 -9.49 -4.51 -1.36
C GLY A 238 -9.08 -5.33 -2.57
N VAL A 239 -7.97 -6.04 -2.39
CA VAL A 239 -7.30 -6.84 -3.43
C VAL A 239 -6.94 -8.23 -2.91
N LEU A 240 -6.68 -9.15 -3.83
CA LEU A 240 -6.18 -10.50 -3.56
C LEU A 240 -4.84 -10.71 -4.29
N PRO A 241 -3.92 -11.53 -3.74
CA PRO A 241 -2.69 -11.91 -4.43
C PRO A 241 -2.96 -12.58 -5.77
N GLU A 242 -2.28 -12.16 -6.86
CA GLU A 242 -2.35 -12.86 -8.15
C GLU A 242 -1.36 -14.04 -8.15
N THR A 243 -1.88 -15.22 -7.88
CA THR A 243 -1.08 -16.45 -7.70
C THR A 243 -1.45 -17.57 -8.68
N ARG A 244 -2.36 -17.33 -9.64
CA ARG A 244 -2.82 -18.36 -10.58
C ARG A 244 -1.66 -19.03 -11.31
N LEU A 245 -0.74 -18.25 -11.91
CA LEU A 245 0.42 -18.77 -12.62
C LEU A 245 1.32 -19.66 -11.73
N ALA A 246 1.50 -19.26 -10.47
CA ALA A 246 2.28 -20.03 -9.49
C ALA A 246 1.55 -21.32 -9.09
N LYS A 247 0.24 -21.24 -8.86
CA LYS A 247 -0.61 -22.39 -8.52
C LYS A 247 -0.63 -23.42 -9.66
N ASP A 248 -0.79 -22.97 -10.90
CA ASP A 248 -0.80 -23.85 -12.08
C ASP A 248 0.56 -24.52 -12.31
N ALA A 249 1.65 -23.86 -11.88
CA ALA A 249 3.00 -24.43 -11.85
C ALA A 249 3.24 -25.40 -10.66
N GLY A 250 2.24 -25.65 -9.82
CA GLY A 250 2.36 -26.52 -8.64
C GLY A 250 3.21 -25.94 -7.51
N LEU A 251 3.30 -24.60 -7.40
CA LEU A 251 3.96 -23.94 -6.30
C LEU A 251 3.01 -23.83 -5.09
N GLN A 252 3.58 -23.88 -3.88
CA GLN A 252 2.79 -23.82 -2.66
C GLN A 252 2.19 -22.42 -2.45
N ILE A 253 0.88 -22.38 -2.21
CA ILE A 253 0.11 -21.17 -1.88
C ILE A 253 -0.33 -21.23 -0.42
N SER A 254 -0.21 -20.13 0.29
CA SER A 254 -0.69 -19.98 1.67
C SER A 254 -2.21 -20.04 1.71
N THR A 255 -2.76 -20.92 2.53
CA THR A 255 -4.22 -21.05 2.72
C THR A 255 -4.83 -19.89 3.50
N SER A 256 -4.04 -19.19 4.32
CA SER A 256 -4.51 -18.07 5.16
C SER A 256 -4.53 -16.72 4.43
N THR A 257 -3.59 -16.48 3.52
CA THR A 257 -3.46 -15.18 2.84
C THR A 257 -3.67 -15.24 1.33
N GLY A 258 -3.59 -16.45 0.74
CA GLY A 258 -3.61 -16.64 -0.72
C GLY A 258 -2.30 -16.32 -1.43
N GLY A 259 -1.26 -15.87 -0.73
CA GLY A 259 0.04 -15.54 -1.31
C GLY A 259 0.92 -16.77 -1.57
N ILE A 260 1.87 -16.67 -2.50
CA ILE A 260 2.89 -17.69 -2.77
C ILE A 260 3.73 -17.90 -1.51
N ALA A 261 3.83 -19.14 -1.03
CA ALA A 261 4.55 -19.47 0.19
C ALA A 261 6.07 -19.30 -0.01
N VAL A 262 6.65 -18.32 0.66
CA VAL A 262 8.09 -18.02 0.61
C VAL A 262 8.73 -18.16 1.99
N ASP A 263 10.05 -18.37 2.00
CA ASP A 263 10.87 -18.28 3.20
C ASP A 263 11.31 -16.81 3.47
N ARG A 264 12.07 -16.61 4.54
CA ARG A 264 12.61 -15.29 4.91
C ARG A 264 13.60 -14.69 3.90
N TYR A 265 14.03 -15.47 2.90
CA TYR A 265 14.91 -15.05 1.81
C TYR A 265 14.14 -14.77 0.51
N MET A 266 12.81 -14.74 0.56
CA MET A 266 11.89 -14.63 -0.57
C MET A 266 11.94 -15.81 -1.54
N ARG A 267 12.52 -16.95 -1.14
CA ARG A 267 12.56 -18.18 -1.93
C ARG A 267 11.24 -18.93 -1.74
N VAL A 268 10.65 -19.43 -2.83
CA VAL A 268 9.45 -20.27 -2.77
C VAL A 268 9.78 -21.56 -2.01
N ARG A 269 8.93 -21.94 -1.06
CA ARG A 269 9.16 -23.12 -0.24
C ARG A 269 9.35 -24.37 -1.09
N ASP A 270 10.31 -25.20 -0.71
CA ASP A 270 10.69 -26.45 -1.38
C ASP A 270 11.19 -26.30 -2.83
N VAL A 271 11.49 -25.08 -3.28
CA VAL A 271 12.00 -24.79 -4.64
C VAL A 271 13.20 -23.85 -4.57
N LYS A 272 14.39 -24.32 -5.02
CA LYS A 272 15.65 -23.56 -4.89
C LYS A 272 15.82 -22.43 -5.89
N ASP A 273 15.14 -22.50 -7.04
CA ASP A 273 15.42 -21.63 -8.18
C ASP A 273 14.30 -20.60 -8.43
N ILE A 274 13.23 -20.65 -7.64
CA ILE A 274 12.08 -19.75 -7.79
C ILE A 274 11.91 -18.90 -6.53
N PHE A 275 11.73 -17.60 -6.72
CA PHE A 275 11.49 -16.59 -5.71
C PHE A 275 10.15 -15.90 -5.99
N ALA A 276 9.55 -15.31 -4.98
CA ALA A 276 8.38 -14.45 -5.17
C ALA A 276 8.46 -13.22 -4.26
N CYS A 277 7.97 -12.07 -4.74
CA CYS A 277 7.98 -10.82 -3.98
C CYS A 277 6.82 -9.90 -4.40
N GLY A 278 6.51 -8.93 -3.57
CA GLY A 278 5.37 -8.04 -3.75
C GLY A 278 4.06 -8.70 -3.36
N ASP A 279 2.93 -8.14 -3.78
CA ASP A 279 1.61 -8.53 -3.30
C ASP A 279 1.26 -10.01 -3.53
N CYS A 280 1.85 -10.65 -4.53
CA CYS A 280 1.64 -12.07 -4.80
C CYS A 280 2.31 -13.02 -3.80
N ALA A 281 3.30 -12.55 -3.01
CA ALA A 281 4.01 -13.37 -2.04
C ALA A 281 3.35 -13.33 -0.65
N LEU A 282 3.51 -14.40 0.12
CA LEU A 282 3.09 -14.46 1.52
C LEU A 282 3.78 -13.36 2.33
N LYS A 283 3.01 -12.64 3.13
CA LYS A 283 3.50 -11.69 4.13
C LYS A 283 3.44 -12.32 5.52
N VAL A 284 4.48 -12.09 6.31
CA VAL A 284 4.51 -12.47 7.72
C VAL A 284 4.77 -11.24 8.59
N SER A 285 4.11 -11.17 9.71
CA SER A 285 4.26 -10.07 10.67
C SER A 285 5.71 -9.94 11.17
N TYR A 286 6.20 -8.71 11.26
CA TYR A 286 7.47 -8.38 11.90
C TYR A 286 7.51 -8.79 13.37
N PHE A 287 6.37 -8.71 14.08
CA PHE A 287 6.30 -8.90 15.53
C PHE A 287 6.35 -10.38 15.94
N ASP A 288 5.63 -11.25 15.24
CA ASP A 288 5.44 -12.65 15.66
C ASP A 288 5.57 -13.69 14.54
N GLY A 289 5.81 -13.24 13.29
CA GLY A 289 5.97 -14.14 12.14
C GLY A 289 4.68 -14.79 11.64
N ARG A 290 3.51 -14.47 12.20
CA ARG A 290 2.22 -14.98 11.70
C ARG A 290 1.89 -14.40 10.32
N PRO A 291 1.18 -15.15 9.46
CA PRO A 291 0.70 -14.64 8.17
C PRO A 291 -0.22 -13.42 8.34
N ILE A 292 0.01 -12.36 7.55
CA ILE A 292 -0.78 -11.14 7.56
C ILE A 292 -1.19 -10.73 6.13
N LYS A 293 -2.22 -9.89 6.03
CA LYS A 293 -2.75 -9.34 4.78
C LYS A 293 -2.40 -7.85 4.66
N THR A 294 -1.14 -7.57 4.35
CA THR A 294 -0.65 -6.20 4.19
C THR A 294 0.06 -6.07 2.85
N TRP A 295 -0.51 -5.31 1.93
CA TRP A 295 0.01 -5.12 0.58
C TRP A 295 0.41 -3.66 0.39
N LEU A 296 1.72 -3.39 0.37
CA LEU A 296 2.31 -2.06 0.28
C LEU A 296 3.43 -2.04 -0.74
N ALA A 297 3.53 -0.98 -1.50
CA ALA A 297 4.60 -0.81 -2.48
C ALA A 297 6.00 -0.77 -1.82
N SER A 298 6.13 -0.20 -0.63
CA SER A 298 7.37 -0.18 0.16
C SER A 298 7.81 -1.59 0.57
N VAL A 299 6.89 -2.44 1.02
CA VAL A 299 7.14 -3.86 1.31
C VAL A 299 7.53 -4.59 0.03
N ALA A 300 6.78 -4.40 -1.05
CA ALA A 300 7.03 -5.03 -2.35
C ALA A 300 8.44 -4.74 -2.87
N THR A 301 8.92 -3.50 -2.77
CA THR A 301 10.27 -3.11 -3.19
C THR A 301 11.36 -3.61 -2.25
N SER A 302 11.09 -3.70 -0.94
CA SER A 302 12.01 -4.30 0.04
C SER A 302 12.19 -5.79 -0.23
N GLU A 303 11.09 -6.54 -0.39
CA GLU A 303 11.12 -7.97 -0.74
C GLU A 303 11.82 -8.22 -2.07
N ALA A 304 11.61 -7.36 -3.07
CA ALA A 304 12.29 -7.45 -4.35
C ALA A 304 13.81 -7.33 -4.22
N ARG A 305 14.29 -6.43 -3.36
CA ARG A 305 15.73 -6.30 -3.04
C ARG A 305 16.27 -7.51 -2.30
N ILE A 306 15.48 -8.09 -1.37
CA ILE A 306 15.84 -9.33 -0.66
C ILE A 306 15.90 -10.49 -1.65
N ALA A 307 14.91 -10.67 -2.50
CA ALA A 307 14.90 -11.71 -3.53
C ALA A 307 16.12 -11.60 -4.45
N ALA A 308 16.37 -10.42 -5.03
CA ALA A 308 17.49 -10.16 -5.91
C ALA A 308 18.86 -10.44 -5.24
N ALA A 309 18.99 -10.14 -3.94
CA ALA A 309 20.23 -10.39 -3.20
C ALA A 309 20.50 -11.88 -2.92
N ASN A 310 19.44 -12.71 -2.91
CA ASN A 310 19.52 -14.12 -2.52
C ASN A 310 19.46 -15.09 -3.71
N LEU A 311 19.42 -14.60 -4.95
CA LEU A 311 19.25 -15.44 -6.15
C LEU A 311 20.33 -16.51 -6.29
N PHE A 312 21.58 -16.13 -6.11
CA PHE A 312 22.74 -17.01 -6.35
C PHE A 312 23.43 -17.44 -5.06
N GLU A 313 23.36 -16.62 -4.03
CA GLU A 313 23.97 -16.85 -2.73
C GLU A 313 23.03 -16.29 -1.64
N THR A 314 22.84 -17.03 -0.55
CA THR A 314 22.01 -16.57 0.58
C THR A 314 22.74 -15.50 1.38
N ARG A 315 22.22 -14.27 1.41
CA ARG A 315 22.88 -13.11 2.04
C ARG A 315 22.03 -12.41 3.08
N TYR A 316 20.77 -12.12 2.77
CA TYR A 316 19.93 -11.26 3.59
C TYR A 316 18.58 -11.91 3.89
N ALA A 317 18.26 -12.01 5.16
CA ALA A 317 16.94 -12.45 5.62
C ALA A 317 16.02 -11.27 5.81
N GLY A 318 14.79 -11.39 5.34
CA GLY A 318 13.72 -10.44 5.66
C GLY A 318 13.36 -10.49 7.15
N LEU A 319 13.04 -9.34 7.71
CA LEU A 319 12.62 -9.19 9.11
C LEU A 319 11.11 -9.44 9.31
N GLY A 320 10.38 -9.70 8.24
CA GLY A 320 8.92 -9.68 8.22
C GLY A 320 8.39 -8.34 7.73
N THR A 321 7.07 -8.23 7.68
CA THR A 321 6.36 -7.04 7.20
C THR A 321 5.97 -6.17 8.39
N LEU A 322 6.45 -4.95 8.38
CA LEU A 322 5.98 -3.88 9.24
C LEU A 322 4.99 -3.03 8.42
N GLY A 323 3.79 -2.81 8.95
CA GLY A 323 2.83 -1.87 8.35
C GLY A 323 3.36 -0.45 8.52
N VAL A 324 3.61 0.24 7.41
CA VAL A 324 3.99 1.66 7.41
C VAL A 324 3.14 2.34 6.35
N PHE A 325 2.26 3.22 6.80
CA PHE A 325 1.25 3.87 5.98
C PHE A 325 1.33 5.38 6.11
N SER A 326 1.02 6.09 5.05
CA SER A 326 0.72 7.51 5.11
C SER A 326 -0.25 7.88 3.99
N THR A 327 -1.13 8.83 4.26
CA THR A 327 -2.02 9.43 3.27
C THR A 327 -2.22 10.90 3.57
N GLN A 328 -2.77 11.62 2.60
CA GLN A 328 -3.13 13.02 2.75
C GLN A 328 -4.56 13.23 2.27
N ILE A 329 -5.38 13.81 3.11
CA ILE A 329 -6.75 14.21 2.83
C ILE A 329 -6.81 15.73 2.90
N GLY A 330 -7.08 16.37 1.77
CA GLY A 330 -6.97 17.83 1.68
C GLY A 330 -5.55 18.31 1.99
N HIS A 331 -5.41 19.05 3.09
CA HIS A 331 -4.12 19.55 3.59
C HIS A 331 -3.63 18.79 4.82
N HIS A 332 -4.38 17.79 5.26
CA HIS A 332 -4.13 17.02 6.47
C HIS A 332 -3.49 15.69 6.12
N ALA A 333 -2.27 15.48 6.57
CA ALA A 333 -1.55 14.22 6.42
C ALA A 333 -1.70 13.38 7.68
N ILE A 334 -1.90 12.07 7.51
CA ILE A 334 -1.89 11.09 8.58
C ILE A 334 -1.01 9.92 8.19
N GLY A 335 -0.40 9.29 9.18
CA GLY A 335 0.43 8.11 8.93
C GLY A 335 0.63 7.28 10.20
N ALA A 336 0.96 6.02 10.01
CA ALA A 336 1.25 5.07 11.08
C ALA A 336 2.40 4.14 10.71
N ALA A 337 3.10 3.66 11.70
CA ALA A 337 4.09 2.59 11.59
C ALA A 337 3.94 1.60 12.74
N GLY A 338 3.96 0.30 12.44
CA GLY A 338 3.81 -0.77 13.41
C GLY A 338 2.37 -1.01 13.85
N LEU A 339 2.18 -1.30 15.13
CA LEU A 339 0.88 -1.58 15.73
C LEU A 339 0.22 -0.27 16.19
N THR A 340 -1.07 -0.11 15.96
CA THR A 340 -1.87 0.88 16.67
C THR A 340 -2.06 0.43 18.12
N GLU A 341 -2.49 1.31 19.01
CA GLU A 341 -2.78 0.94 20.41
C GLU A 341 -3.80 -0.22 20.47
N ARG A 342 -4.90 -0.10 19.71
CA ARG A 342 -5.92 -1.14 19.62
C ARG A 342 -5.33 -2.47 19.15
N HIS A 343 -4.57 -2.49 18.06
CA HIS A 343 -3.97 -3.71 17.53
C HIS A 343 -2.96 -4.33 18.51
N ALA A 344 -2.17 -3.52 19.21
CA ALA A 344 -1.24 -4.02 20.21
C ALA A 344 -1.96 -4.70 21.39
N ILE A 345 -3.06 -4.11 21.87
CA ILE A 345 -3.90 -4.70 22.92
C ILE A 345 -4.55 -5.99 22.43
N ASP A 346 -5.13 -5.99 21.23
CA ASP A 346 -5.77 -7.18 20.63
C ASP A 346 -4.78 -8.34 20.43
N GLU A 347 -3.51 -8.03 20.17
CA GLU A 347 -2.42 -9.03 20.09
C GLU A 347 -1.85 -9.44 21.46
N GLY A 348 -2.40 -8.90 22.55
CA GLY A 348 -2.09 -9.30 23.92
C GLY A 348 -0.91 -8.55 24.55
N TYR A 349 -0.45 -7.45 23.95
CA TYR A 349 0.56 -6.60 24.58
C TYR A 349 -0.03 -5.74 25.70
N SER A 350 0.66 -5.66 26.82
CA SER A 350 0.47 -4.56 27.78
C SER A 350 1.21 -3.34 27.26
N VAL A 351 0.51 -2.22 27.07
CA VAL A 351 1.10 -1.04 26.42
C VAL A 351 1.18 0.18 27.35
N VAL A 352 2.14 1.04 27.04
CA VAL A 352 2.23 2.42 27.53
C VAL A 352 2.25 3.33 26.33
N VAL A 353 1.40 4.36 26.38
CA VAL A 353 1.25 5.33 25.28
C VAL A 353 1.78 6.68 25.71
N GLY A 354 2.58 7.29 24.86
CA GLY A 354 2.99 8.67 24.96
C GLY A 354 2.48 9.48 23.78
N THR A 355 2.03 10.71 24.01
CA THR A 355 1.47 11.60 22.99
C THR A 355 2.08 12.99 23.09
N ALA A 356 2.41 13.59 21.95
CA ALA A 356 2.88 14.96 21.91
C ALA A 356 2.26 15.72 20.74
N LYS A 357 1.93 17.00 20.98
CA LYS A 357 1.37 17.90 19.97
C LYS A 357 2.14 19.20 19.96
N ALA A 358 2.59 19.61 18.77
CA ALA A 358 3.29 20.89 18.57
C ALA A 358 3.10 21.38 17.14
N PRO A 359 3.35 22.68 16.83
CA PRO A 359 3.33 23.16 15.45
C PRO A 359 4.37 22.43 14.59
N SER A 360 4.03 22.17 13.32
CA SER A 360 4.92 21.52 12.36
C SER A 360 6.17 22.34 11.96
N LYS A 361 6.22 23.61 12.35
CA LYS A 361 7.33 24.55 12.10
C LYS A 361 7.65 25.36 13.34
N HIS A 362 8.81 26.03 13.38
CA HIS A 362 9.17 26.88 14.52
C HIS A 362 9.83 28.22 14.07
N PRO A 363 9.42 29.37 14.68
CA PRO A 363 8.31 29.47 15.65
C PRO A 363 6.97 29.06 15.01
N GLY A 364 6.00 28.68 15.86
CA GLY A 364 4.71 28.15 15.42
C GLY A 364 3.83 29.12 14.59
N VAL A 365 4.23 30.39 14.53
CA VAL A 365 3.62 31.42 13.68
C VAL A 365 4.19 31.46 12.24
N MET A 366 5.11 30.56 11.91
CA MET A 366 5.63 30.45 10.53
C MET A 366 4.50 30.17 9.54
N PRO A 367 4.49 30.81 8.35
CA PRO A 367 3.48 30.54 7.34
C PRO A 367 3.38 29.04 6.98
N GLY A 368 2.16 28.51 6.98
CA GLY A 368 1.89 27.09 6.73
C GLY A 368 2.29 26.15 7.87
N ALA A 369 2.53 26.66 9.08
CA ALA A 369 2.61 25.83 10.27
C ALA A 369 1.21 25.29 10.60
N VAL A 370 1.15 23.99 10.89
CA VAL A 370 -0.09 23.30 11.31
C VAL A 370 0.16 22.52 12.59
N PRO A 371 -0.82 22.32 13.46
CA PRO A 371 -0.71 21.40 14.58
C PRO A 371 -0.33 20.01 14.08
N THR A 372 0.64 19.38 14.71
CA THR A 372 1.08 18.02 14.39
C THR A 372 1.11 17.20 15.67
N THR A 373 0.41 16.09 15.66
CA THR A 373 0.30 15.16 16.80
C THR A 373 1.09 13.90 16.49
N VAL A 374 1.77 13.35 17.49
CA VAL A 374 2.39 12.01 17.44
C VAL A 374 1.93 11.24 18.66
N LYS A 375 1.52 10.00 18.45
CA LYS A 375 1.20 8.98 19.45
C LYS A 375 2.18 7.83 19.27
N LEU A 376 2.89 7.44 20.32
CA LEU A 376 3.82 6.31 20.33
C LEU A 376 3.33 5.23 21.29
N ILE A 377 3.39 3.99 20.87
CA ILE A 377 2.92 2.81 21.59
C ILE A 377 4.13 1.96 21.97
N PHE A 378 4.38 1.79 23.27
CA PHE A 378 5.49 1.01 23.80
C PHE A 378 4.99 -0.20 24.58
N SER A 379 5.74 -1.30 24.52
CA SER A 379 5.51 -2.44 25.41
C SER A 379 5.79 -2.03 26.85
N LYS A 380 4.84 -2.27 27.75
CA LYS A 380 5.02 -2.01 29.19
C LYS A 380 6.06 -2.93 29.82
N ASP A 381 6.25 -4.14 29.29
CA ASP A 381 7.11 -5.15 29.86
C ASP A 381 8.61 -4.85 29.68
N ASN A 382 8.96 -4.21 28.55
CA ASN A 382 10.37 -3.98 28.18
C ASN A 382 10.66 -2.59 27.60
N GLY A 383 9.65 -1.73 27.51
CA GLY A 383 9.76 -0.37 26.99
C GLY A 383 10.02 -0.25 25.48
N VAL A 384 10.02 -1.35 24.73
CA VAL A 384 10.31 -1.34 23.28
C VAL A 384 9.14 -0.72 22.50
N LEU A 385 9.46 0.11 21.50
CA LEU A 385 8.48 0.71 20.60
C LEU A 385 7.80 -0.35 19.73
N LEU A 386 6.48 -0.45 19.83
CA LEU A 386 5.63 -1.36 19.05
C LEU A 386 4.98 -0.66 17.86
N GLY A 387 4.70 0.64 17.99
CA GLY A 387 4.03 1.38 16.95
C GLY A 387 3.98 2.87 17.22
N GLY A 388 3.44 3.59 16.24
CA GLY A 388 3.16 5.00 16.41
C GLY A 388 2.38 5.57 15.24
N GLU A 389 1.62 6.60 15.55
CA GLU A 389 0.74 7.31 14.62
C GLU A 389 1.09 8.80 14.66
N ALA A 390 0.91 9.44 13.52
CA ALA A 390 1.14 10.87 13.38
C ALA A 390 0.07 11.52 12.52
N SER A 391 -0.33 12.74 12.86
CA SER A 391 -1.27 13.55 12.08
C SER A 391 -0.82 15.00 12.01
N GLY A 392 -1.15 15.70 10.92
CA GLY A 392 -0.82 17.12 10.75
C GLY A 392 -0.39 17.51 9.35
N GLY A 393 0.79 18.14 9.22
CA GLY A 393 1.33 18.60 7.94
C GLY A 393 2.11 17.54 7.17
N VAL A 394 2.64 17.92 6.01
CA VAL A 394 3.38 17.04 5.10
C VAL A 394 4.59 16.34 5.71
N CYS A 395 5.15 16.87 6.81
CA CYS A 395 6.25 16.24 7.56
C CYS A 395 5.87 14.86 8.13
N VAL A 396 4.58 14.57 8.30
CA VAL A 396 4.07 13.26 8.78
C VAL A 396 4.58 12.11 7.91
N GLY A 397 4.65 12.30 6.58
CA GLY A 397 5.14 11.26 5.66
C GLY A 397 6.55 10.77 5.97
N GLU A 398 7.48 11.67 6.34
CA GLU A 398 8.84 11.28 6.78
C GLU A 398 8.91 10.92 8.27
N MET A 399 8.04 11.48 9.08
CA MET A 399 8.00 11.19 10.52
C MET A 399 7.66 9.72 10.80
N VAL A 400 6.73 9.12 10.04
CA VAL A 400 6.42 7.69 10.17
C VAL A 400 7.57 6.78 9.72
N ASN A 401 8.44 7.25 8.82
CA ASN A 401 9.65 6.53 8.44
C ASN A 401 10.66 6.49 9.60
N VAL A 402 10.78 7.58 10.37
CA VAL A 402 11.60 7.61 11.60
C VAL A 402 11.03 6.64 12.63
N ILE A 403 9.72 6.65 12.88
CA ILE A 403 9.05 5.72 13.80
C ILE A 403 9.30 4.27 13.35
N SER A 404 9.15 3.97 12.05
CA SER A 404 9.43 2.66 11.47
C SER A 404 10.88 2.21 11.73
N ALA A 405 11.85 3.09 11.55
CA ALA A 405 13.26 2.79 11.82
C ALA A 405 13.49 2.47 13.30
N CYS A 406 12.89 3.24 14.22
CA CYS A 406 12.95 2.98 15.65
C CYS A 406 12.37 1.60 16.01
N ILE A 407 11.23 1.21 15.40
CA ILE A 407 10.62 -0.12 15.61
C ILE A 407 11.55 -1.22 15.11
N GLN A 408 12.08 -1.09 13.89
CA GLN A 408 12.97 -2.10 13.29
C GLN A 408 14.27 -2.29 14.07
N HIS A 409 14.75 -1.26 14.75
CA HIS A 409 15.90 -1.31 15.66
C HIS A 409 15.50 -1.63 17.11
N ARG A 410 14.22 -1.93 17.40
CA ARG A 410 13.71 -2.28 18.71
C ARG A 410 14.07 -1.24 19.80
N MET A 411 14.07 0.03 19.42
CA MET A 411 14.40 1.12 20.33
C MET A 411 13.37 1.19 21.48
N THR A 412 13.86 1.43 22.67
CA THR A 412 13.06 1.65 23.87
C THR A 412 12.58 3.10 23.97
N ALA A 413 11.59 3.37 24.83
CA ALA A 413 11.12 4.72 25.09
C ALA A 413 12.26 5.65 25.52
N TYR A 414 13.21 5.16 26.35
CA TYR A 414 14.41 5.90 26.72
C TYR A 414 15.28 6.27 25.53
N GLU A 415 15.54 5.32 24.63
CA GLU A 415 16.37 5.58 23.46
C GLU A 415 15.71 6.53 22.48
N VAL A 416 14.39 6.42 22.27
CA VAL A 416 13.62 7.34 21.42
C VAL A 416 13.55 8.73 22.06
N SER A 417 13.46 8.86 23.38
CA SER A 417 13.45 10.16 24.06
C SER A 417 14.79 10.90 24.00
N LEU A 418 15.88 10.18 23.73
CA LEU A 418 17.23 10.72 23.56
C LEU A 418 17.65 10.81 22.08
N PHE A 419 16.73 10.54 21.16
CA PHE A 419 17.01 10.57 19.73
C PHE A 419 17.48 11.94 19.27
N GLN A 420 18.69 11.99 18.69
CA GLN A 420 19.22 13.22 18.11
C GLN A 420 18.63 13.48 16.75
N MET A 421 17.89 14.57 16.58
CA MET A 421 17.25 14.96 15.34
C MET A 421 17.89 16.23 14.76
N GLY A 422 17.86 16.31 13.42
CA GLY A 422 18.13 17.57 12.72
C GLY A 422 16.85 18.39 12.62
N THR A 423 16.90 19.66 12.97
CA THR A 423 15.74 20.56 12.89
C THR A 423 16.02 21.80 12.06
N HIS A 424 14.98 22.31 11.40
CA HIS A 424 15.04 23.57 10.65
C HIS A 424 13.70 24.30 10.78
N PRO A 425 13.69 25.63 11.00
CA PRO A 425 12.47 26.42 11.23
C PRO A 425 11.34 26.18 10.22
N ALA A 426 11.65 26.05 8.95
CA ALA A 426 10.65 25.90 7.88
C ALA A 426 10.24 24.44 7.63
N LEU A 427 10.96 23.43 8.15
CA LEU A 427 10.78 22.02 7.77
C LEU A 427 10.18 21.16 8.89
N CYS A 428 10.40 21.50 10.15
CA CYS A 428 9.98 20.68 11.28
C CYS A 428 9.75 21.51 12.54
N SER A 429 9.19 20.88 13.56
CA SER A 429 9.00 21.46 14.90
C SER A 429 10.32 21.88 15.54
N SER A 430 10.22 22.74 16.56
CA SER A 430 11.36 23.11 17.42
C SER A 430 11.97 21.86 18.08
N PRO A 431 13.30 21.79 18.28
CA PRO A 431 13.91 20.67 18.99
C PRO A 431 13.38 20.46 20.40
N ILE A 432 12.95 21.52 21.08
CA ILE A 432 12.33 21.43 22.42
C ILE A 432 10.89 20.90 22.38
N ALA A 433 10.27 20.85 21.21
CA ALA A 433 8.89 20.43 21.01
C ALA A 433 8.77 19.36 19.90
N TYR A 434 9.88 18.64 19.62
CA TYR A 434 9.86 17.61 18.59
C TYR A 434 8.99 16.43 19.04
N GLN A 435 7.90 16.20 18.32
CA GLN A 435 6.79 15.36 18.79
C GLN A 435 7.21 13.92 19.10
N VAL A 436 8.06 13.31 18.27
CA VAL A 436 8.51 11.92 18.48
C VAL A 436 9.28 11.78 19.79
N VAL A 437 10.18 12.72 20.07
CA VAL A 437 10.97 12.73 21.32
C VAL A 437 10.08 12.98 22.52
N ASN A 438 9.21 14.00 22.44
CA ASN A 438 8.37 14.38 23.58
C ASN A 438 7.29 13.32 23.89
N ALA A 439 6.76 12.62 22.87
CA ALA A 439 5.87 11.49 23.09
C ALA A 439 6.59 10.33 23.79
N ALA A 440 7.85 10.07 23.42
CA ALA A 440 8.66 9.08 24.11
C ALA A 440 8.99 9.48 25.56
N GLU A 441 9.32 10.76 25.84
CA GLU A 441 9.52 11.27 27.21
C GLU A 441 8.26 11.09 28.07
N GLU A 442 7.08 11.40 27.52
CA GLU A 442 5.82 11.16 28.23
C GLU A 442 5.65 9.67 28.56
N ALA A 443 5.94 8.76 27.62
CA ALA A 443 5.87 7.33 27.87
C ALA A 443 6.86 6.87 28.95
N VAL A 444 8.09 7.41 28.98
CA VAL A 444 9.09 7.12 30.01
C VAL A 444 8.56 7.46 31.43
N THR A 445 7.80 8.53 31.58
CA THR A 445 7.21 8.88 32.88
C THR A 445 6.17 7.87 33.36
N LYS A 446 5.53 7.15 32.43
CA LYS A 446 4.48 6.16 32.71
C LYS A 446 5.02 4.73 32.84
N LEU A 447 6.27 4.48 32.44
CA LEU A 447 6.95 3.18 32.56
C LEU A 447 7.57 2.93 33.94
N LYS A 448 7.47 3.86 34.86
CA LYS A 448 8.01 3.79 36.23
C LYS A 448 7.22 2.85 37.13
#